data_6544c0cc20b2f83464c10088f99bb6b1
#
_entry.id   6544c0cc20b2f83464c10088f99bb6b1
#
_cell.length_a   1.000
_cell.length_b   1.000
_cell.length_c   1.000
_cell.angle_alpha   90.00
_cell.angle_beta   90.00
_cell.angle_gamma   90.00
#
_symmetry.space_group_name_H-M   'P 1'
#
loop_
_entity.id
_entity.type
_entity.pdbx_description
1 polymer ?
#
loop_
_entity_poly.entity_id
_entity_poly.type
_entity_poly.pdbx_seq_one_letter_code
_entity_poly.pdbx_strand_id
1 'polypeptide(L)'
;RLKAKDLFEKSLTSSGFHKPHIGLLLSFLSLFEYLKRDLNKITAKHLDYFYAHILGQKPKGILAKTMYLTFNIDQNVKRLVLDEKSKIIAGQYEDGSNILFETNEEVELSNVSISQLITNFISRNNQYEFNSRYKLVAGIFQKRHCANTSEVDAFNLNQEVFAALGEEQMFKTEEYKSMDQNELGFAIASPLLVLGRSNRQITFSLSFSPSSIEYLSNLIIDIANSRGLSEEDIFNEIFAQIFLIEYTNVEGWVSVEDYLIEYPEDWSLGKIAVVIKLDKKEPSVDNFDFEIHELDIECTQPLFRFTLNPNNFYFGYSFLSGMELTKIDIGVGVSDLKEIRAYSSLGEIDLNSEFEMLGATPKKGAYILFSSHELFCKPIENFDLNWEFTNLPAETNTLEEYFANYNRDITDYSFQLKLTALSDYRFVRKGAESFQFDMFQKNEDATTDNKRNLEK
;
A
#
# COMPACT_ATOMS: atom_id res chain seq x y z
N ARG A 1 -47.97 -27.75 73.11
CA ARG A 1 -46.96 -28.66 72.48
C ARG A 1 -45.51 -28.14 72.61
N LEU A 2 -45.27 -26.86 72.43
CA LEU A 2 -43.91 -26.25 72.59
C LEU A 2 -43.38 -26.37 74.04
N LYS A 3 -44.21 -26.04 75.04
CA LYS A 3 -43.82 -26.18 76.46
C LYS A 3 -43.45 -27.61 76.86
N ALA A 4 -44.11 -28.64 76.30
CA ALA A 4 -43.74 -30.01 76.61
C ALA A 4 -42.40 -30.43 76.02
N LYS A 5 -42.09 -29.95 74.83
CA LYS A 5 -40.78 -30.17 74.17
C LYS A 5 -39.66 -29.51 74.94
N ASP A 6 -39.83 -28.24 75.35
CA ASP A 6 -38.79 -27.47 76.06
C ASP A 6 -38.58 -28.07 77.50
N LEU A 7 -39.64 -28.51 78.14
CA LEU A 7 -39.59 -29.21 79.46
C LEU A 7 -38.85 -30.57 79.30
N PHE A 8 -39.07 -31.27 78.21
CA PHE A 8 -38.41 -32.55 77.94
C PHE A 8 -36.94 -32.36 77.66
N GLU A 9 -36.52 -31.39 76.83
CA GLU A 9 -35.18 -31.05 76.56
C GLU A 9 -34.40 -30.53 77.76
N LYS A 10 -35.06 -29.70 78.62
CA LYS A 10 -34.51 -29.28 79.90
C LYS A 10 -34.35 -30.44 80.88
N SER A 11 -35.23 -31.41 80.85
CA SER A 11 -35.19 -32.61 81.71
C SER A 11 -34.01 -33.53 81.28
N LEU A 12 -33.63 -33.57 80.00
CA LEU A 12 -32.49 -34.30 79.49
C LEU A 12 -31.16 -33.70 79.89
N THR A 13 -31.07 -32.42 80.05
CA THR A 13 -29.80 -31.68 80.29
C THR A 13 -29.63 -31.32 81.80
N SER A 14 -30.68 -31.24 82.61
CA SER A 14 -30.58 -30.64 83.95
C SER A 14 -30.88 -31.54 85.13
N SER A 15 -31.37 -32.78 84.95
CA SER A 15 -31.67 -33.68 86.11
C SER A 15 -30.89 -34.98 86.06
N GLY A 16 -29.98 -35.18 86.97
CA GLY A 16 -29.20 -36.43 87.14
C GLY A 16 -30.00 -37.63 87.59
N PHE A 17 -31.34 -37.50 87.95
CA PHE A 17 -32.17 -38.62 88.38
C PHE A 17 -33.58 -38.51 87.75
N HIS A 18 -33.81 -39.37 86.83
CA HIS A 18 -35.18 -39.59 86.32
C HIS A 18 -35.91 -40.71 87.14
N LYS A 19 -37.19 -40.54 87.35
CA LYS A 19 -38.03 -41.66 87.93
C LYS A 19 -37.86 -42.83 86.96
N PRO A 20 -37.87 -44.11 87.48
CA PRO A 20 -37.56 -45.31 86.66
C PRO A 20 -38.42 -45.45 85.41
N HIS A 21 -39.67 -45.11 85.49
CA HIS A 21 -40.60 -45.19 84.34
C HIS A 21 -40.26 -44.11 83.24
N ILE A 22 -39.73 -42.94 83.65
CA ILE A 22 -39.31 -41.93 82.72
C ILE A 22 -37.97 -42.36 82.06
N GLY A 23 -37.05 -42.93 82.84
CA GLY A 23 -35.84 -43.50 82.31
C GLY A 23 -36.04 -44.61 81.26
N LEU A 24 -37.00 -45.51 81.54
CA LEU A 24 -37.41 -46.53 80.59
C LEU A 24 -38.00 -45.92 79.29
N LEU A 25 -38.89 -44.93 79.46
CA LEU A 25 -39.45 -44.23 78.29
C LEU A 25 -38.37 -43.51 77.44
N LEU A 26 -37.39 -42.85 78.09
CA LEU A 26 -36.28 -42.19 77.39
C LEU A 26 -35.42 -43.22 76.66
N SER A 27 -35.09 -44.34 77.26
CA SER A 27 -34.38 -45.41 76.65
C SER A 27 -35.11 -46.01 75.46
N PHE A 28 -36.43 -46.20 75.59
CA PHE A 28 -37.27 -46.61 74.48
C PHE A 28 -37.30 -45.61 73.34
N LEU A 29 -37.49 -44.32 73.67
CA LEU A 29 -37.49 -43.27 72.64
C LEU A 29 -36.11 -43.15 71.94
N SER A 30 -35.00 -43.32 72.64
CA SER A 30 -33.67 -43.34 72.04
C SER A 30 -33.51 -44.52 71.05
N LEU A 31 -33.99 -45.70 71.43
CA LEU A 31 -34.00 -46.86 70.56
C LEU A 31 -34.91 -46.62 69.36
N PHE A 32 -36.06 -46.03 69.58
CA PHE A 32 -37.01 -45.70 68.53
C PHE A 32 -36.46 -44.67 67.55
N GLU A 33 -35.67 -43.71 68.03
CA GLU A 33 -35.04 -42.75 67.20
C GLU A 33 -33.97 -43.36 66.31
N TYR A 34 -33.23 -44.39 66.75
CA TYR A 34 -32.36 -45.18 65.92
C TYR A 34 -33.12 -45.85 64.77
N LEU A 35 -34.24 -46.54 65.09
CA LEU A 35 -35.09 -47.18 64.10
C LEU A 35 -35.69 -46.18 63.10
N LYS A 36 -36.19 -45.06 63.61
CA LYS A 36 -36.70 -43.95 62.75
C LYS A 36 -35.65 -43.40 61.85
N ARG A 37 -34.36 -43.20 62.32
CA ARG A 37 -33.26 -42.67 61.49
C ARG A 37 -32.87 -43.69 60.42
N ASP A 38 -32.87 -44.96 60.75
CA ASP A 38 -32.60 -46.02 59.78
C ASP A 38 -33.72 -46.19 58.75
N LEU A 39 -35.01 -46.11 59.18
CA LEU A 39 -36.14 -46.06 58.29
C LEU A 39 -36.08 -44.87 57.33
N ASN A 40 -35.74 -43.66 57.83
CA ASN A 40 -35.62 -42.48 57.02
C ASN A 40 -34.48 -42.59 55.99
N LYS A 41 -33.49 -43.44 56.25
CA LYS A 41 -32.40 -43.73 55.30
C LYS A 41 -32.71 -44.80 54.25
N ILE A 42 -33.85 -45.52 54.40
CA ILE A 42 -34.19 -46.61 53.50
C ILE A 42 -34.35 -46.10 52.06
N THR A 43 -35.00 -44.97 51.87
CA THR A 43 -35.17 -44.37 50.54
C THR A 43 -33.85 -44.06 49.88
N ALA A 44 -32.92 -43.44 50.63
CA ALA A 44 -31.59 -43.12 50.13
C ALA A 44 -30.81 -44.41 49.80
N LYS A 45 -30.79 -45.39 50.72
CA LYS A 45 -30.14 -46.69 50.52
C LYS A 45 -30.73 -47.46 49.33
N HIS A 46 -32.07 -47.38 49.15
CA HIS A 46 -32.77 -48.01 48.04
C HIS A 46 -32.41 -47.36 46.71
N LEU A 47 -32.32 -46.00 46.68
CA LEU A 47 -31.85 -45.28 45.50
C LEU A 47 -30.40 -45.61 45.16
N ASP A 48 -29.52 -45.59 46.16
CA ASP A 48 -28.13 -45.96 45.97
C ASP A 48 -27.97 -47.39 45.42
N TYR A 49 -28.72 -48.35 46.01
CA TYR A 49 -28.72 -49.74 45.54
C TYR A 49 -29.24 -49.86 44.11
N PHE A 50 -30.36 -49.16 43.81
CA PHE A 50 -30.97 -49.19 42.49
C PHE A 50 -30.04 -48.63 41.43
N TYR A 51 -29.43 -47.46 41.69
CA TYR A 51 -28.49 -46.84 40.74
C TYR A 51 -27.20 -47.59 40.64
N ALA A 52 -26.59 -47.99 41.75
CA ALA A 52 -25.26 -48.63 41.74
C ALA A 52 -25.27 -50.09 41.28
N HIS A 53 -26.32 -50.88 41.76
CA HIS A 53 -26.30 -52.34 41.53
C HIS A 53 -27.29 -52.79 40.44
N ILE A 54 -28.45 -52.14 40.28
CA ILE A 54 -29.43 -52.56 39.27
C ILE A 54 -29.09 -51.86 37.94
N LEU A 55 -28.86 -50.54 37.96
CA LEU A 55 -28.58 -49.76 36.74
C LEU A 55 -27.08 -49.72 36.41
N GLY A 56 -26.20 -50.22 37.30
CA GLY A 56 -24.75 -50.21 37.07
C GLY A 56 -24.13 -48.81 36.89
N GLN A 57 -24.84 -47.79 37.32
CA GLN A 57 -24.34 -46.40 37.19
C GLN A 57 -23.24 -46.16 38.23
N LYS A 58 -22.14 -45.63 37.73
CA LYS A 58 -21.06 -45.16 38.60
C LYS A 58 -21.21 -43.62 38.80
N PRO A 59 -20.87 -43.11 39.99
CA PRO A 59 -20.78 -41.69 40.17
C PRO A 59 -19.87 -41.06 39.09
N LYS A 60 -20.30 -39.96 38.49
CA LYS A 60 -19.46 -39.23 37.59
C LYS A 60 -18.21 -38.80 38.33
N GLY A 61 -17.05 -39.06 37.71
CA GLY A 61 -15.77 -38.57 38.24
C GLY A 61 -15.78 -37.04 38.39
N ILE A 62 -14.84 -36.56 39.12
CA ILE A 62 -14.63 -35.11 39.30
C ILE A 62 -14.35 -34.51 37.91
N LEU A 63 -15.20 -33.61 37.43
CA LEU A 63 -14.94 -32.81 36.25
C LEU A 63 -14.20 -31.55 36.69
N ALA A 64 -12.99 -31.40 36.21
CA ALA A 64 -12.24 -30.17 36.44
C ALA A 64 -13.00 -29.01 35.80
N LYS A 65 -13.07 -27.90 36.52
CA LYS A 65 -13.62 -26.65 35.95
C LYS A 65 -12.60 -26.03 35.02
N THR A 66 -13.06 -25.57 33.88
CA THR A 66 -12.26 -24.81 32.92
C THR A 66 -12.59 -23.34 33.01
N MET A 67 -11.60 -22.50 32.82
CA MET A 67 -11.75 -21.04 32.75
C MET A 67 -10.84 -20.48 31.64
N TYR A 68 -11.24 -19.37 31.10
CA TYR A 68 -10.41 -18.59 30.16
C TYR A 68 -9.70 -17.49 30.95
N LEU A 69 -8.42 -17.29 30.64
CA LEU A 69 -7.57 -16.29 31.27
C LEU A 69 -7.02 -15.35 30.22
N THR A 70 -6.95 -14.08 30.58
CA THR A 70 -6.20 -13.07 29.83
C THR A 70 -4.95 -12.72 30.61
N PHE A 71 -3.83 -12.58 29.91
CA PHE A 71 -2.55 -12.25 30.50
C PHE A 71 -2.12 -10.86 30.05
N ASN A 72 -1.76 -10.01 31.00
CA ASN A 72 -1.06 -8.77 30.73
C ASN A 72 0.43 -9.02 30.93
N ILE A 73 1.21 -8.85 29.87
CA ILE A 73 2.67 -9.04 29.88
C ILE A 73 3.31 -7.66 30.06
N ASP A 74 4.37 -7.59 30.86
CA ASP A 74 5.19 -6.39 30.97
C ASP A 74 5.74 -5.98 29.60
N GLN A 75 5.74 -4.68 29.32
CA GLN A 75 6.18 -4.11 28.04
C GLN A 75 7.61 -4.48 27.64
N ASN A 76 8.45 -4.82 28.62
CA ASN A 76 9.83 -5.23 28.41
C ASN A 76 9.97 -6.70 28.00
N VAL A 77 8.90 -7.50 28.17
CA VAL A 77 8.89 -8.93 27.82
C VAL A 77 8.27 -9.10 26.45
N LYS A 78 9.07 -9.40 25.44
CA LYS A 78 8.58 -9.59 24.06
C LYS A 78 7.86 -10.93 23.86
N ARG A 79 8.27 -11.97 24.58
CA ARG A 79 7.76 -13.32 24.44
C ARG A 79 7.91 -14.08 25.75
N LEU A 80 6.87 -14.79 26.17
CA LEU A 80 6.87 -15.70 27.31
C LEU A 80 6.17 -16.99 26.93
N VAL A 81 6.81 -18.11 27.15
CA VAL A 81 6.22 -19.45 26.93
C VAL A 81 5.78 -20.01 28.27
N LEU A 82 4.52 -20.41 28.36
CA LEU A 82 3.95 -21.16 29.48
C LEU A 82 3.84 -22.63 29.06
N ASP A 83 4.59 -23.48 29.71
CA ASP A 83 4.55 -24.92 29.45
C ASP A 83 3.17 -25.51 29.78
N GLU A 84 2.86 -26.67 29.18
CA GLU A 84 1.69 -27.47 29.58
C GLU A 84 1.77 -27.80 31.08
N LYS A 85 0.63 -27.69 31.77
CA LYS A 85 0.49 -27.89 33.22
C LYS A 85 1.19 -26.84 34.10
N SER A 86 1.48 -25.67 33.54
CA SER A 86 1.88 -24.51 34.34
C SER A 86 0.79 -24.14 35.33
N LYS A 87 1.17 -23.97 36.60
CA LYS A 87 0.22 -23.69 37.68
C LYS A 87 -0.04 -22.20 37.83
N ILE A 88 -1.32 -21.85 37.80
CA ILE A 88 -1.80 -20.47 37.93
C ILE A 88 -2.67 -20.37 39.16
N ILE A 89 -2.39 -19.41 40.03
CA ILE A 89 -3.15 -19.16 41.27
C ILE A 89 -4.37 -18.32 40.91
N ALA A 90 -5.56 -18.88 41.11
CA ALA A 90 -6.84 -18.19 40.84
C ALA A 90 -7.46 -17.56 42.09
N GLY A 91 -6.93 -17.87 43.28
CA GLY A 91 -7.43 -17.37 44.54
C GLY A 91 -7.02 -18.27 45.71
N GLN A 92 -7.64 -18.07 46.87
CA GLN A 92 -7.42 -18.89 48.04
C GLN A 92 -8.75 -19.39 48.60
N TYR A 93 -8.73 -20.59 49.13
CA TYR A 93 -9.85 -21.15 49.92
C TYR A 93 -9.92 -20.48 51.31
N GLU A 94 -11.01 -20.69 52.03
CA GLU A 94 -11.19 -20.21 53.40
C GLU A 94 -10.16 -20.73 54.40
N ASP A 95 -9.53 -21.87 54.08
CA ASP A 95 -8.47 -22.50 54.87
C ASP A 95 -7.06 -21.94 54.54
N GLY A 96 -6.96 -20.98 53.63
CA GLY A 96 -5.71 -20.35 53.19
C GLY A 96 -4.96 -21.12 52.11
N SER A 97 -5.47 -22.28 51.63
CA SER A 97 -4.86 -23.01 50.54
C SER A 97 -5.16 -22.36 49.20
N ASN A 98 -4.21 -22.41 48.24
CA ASN A 98 -4.36 -21.78 46.94
C ASN A 98 -5.27 -22.61 46.02
N ILE A 99 -6.15 -21.93 45.31
CA ILE A 99 -6.91 -22.48 44.18
C ILE A 99 -6.01 -22.44 42.96
N LEU A 100 -5.62 -23.61 42.47
CA LEU A 100 -4.72 -23.75 41.34
C LEU A 100 -5.47 -24.20 40.10
N PHE A 101 -5.19 -23.55 38.97
CA PHE A 101 -5.50 -24.01 37.63
C PHE A 101 -4.23 -24.40 36.91
N GLU A 102 -4.32 -25.31 35.97
CA GLU A 102 -3.20 -25.74 35.13
C GLU A 102 -3.53 -25.44 33.69
N THR A 103 -2.51 -25.06 32.91
CA THR A 103 -2.64 -24.90 31.46
C THR A 103 -2.87 -26.24 30.80
N ASN A 104 -3.80 -26.31 29.82
CA ASN A 104 -4.10 -27.54 29.10
C ASN A 104 -3.05 -27.89 28.03
N GLU A 105 -2.35 -26.88 27.54
CA GLU A 105 -1.37 -26.95 26.47
C GLU A 105 -0.28 -25.90 26.68
N GLU A 106 0.82 -26.02 25.95
CA GLU A 106 1.85 -24.99 25.88
C GLU A 106 1.26 -23.74 25.21
N VAL A 107 1.41 -22.58 25.84
CA VAL A 107 0.88 -21.30 25.35
C VAL A 107 2.00 -20.29 25.22
N GLU A 108 2.18 -19.79 24.02
CA GLU A 108 3.07 -18.66 23.78
C GLU A 108 2.33 -17.35 24.00
N LEU A 109 2.83 -16.56 24.92
CA LEU A 109 2.33 -15.23 25.23
C LEU A 109 3.26 -14.18 24.61
N SER A 110 2.72 -13.25 23.87
CA SER A 110 3.46 -12.15 23.26
C SER A 110 2.78 -10.82 23.53
N ASN A 111 3.54 -9.73 23.46
CA ASN A 111 3.01 -8.37 23.61
C ASN A 111 2.42 -7.86 22.27
N VAL A 112 1.73 -8.72 21.56
CA VAL A 112 1.08 -8.39 20.29
C VAL A 112 -0.34 -7.91 20.57
N SER A 113 -0.68 -6.76 20.00
CA SER A 113 -2.04 -6.22 20.03
C SER A 113 -2.59 -6.10 18.61
N ILE A 114 -3.89 -6.22 18.48
CA ILE A 114 -4.57 -5.94 17.21
C ILE A 114 -4.55 -4.42 17.03
N SER A 115 -3.98 -3.93 15.93
CA SER A 115 -3.94 -2.51 15.62
C SER A 115 -5.13 -2.06 14.78
N GLN A 116 -5.60 -2.94 13.88
CA GLN A 116 -6.70 -2.63 12.97
C GLN A 116 -7.56 -3.88 12.74
N LEU A 117 -8.84 -3.67 12.50
CA LEU A 117 -9.78 -4.70 12.08
C LEU A 117 -10.50 -4.24 10.81
N ILE A 118 -10.23 -4.93 9.72
CA ILE A 118 -10.76 -4.60 8.39
C ILE A 118 -11.34 -5.86 7.76
N THR A 119 -12.53 -5.75 7.17
CA THR A 119 -13.10 -6.81 6.33
C THR A 119 -13.06 -6.40 4.86
N ASN A 120 -12.75 -7.35 3.98
CA ASN A 120 -12.71 -7.16 2.54
C ASN A 120 -13.71 -8.08 1.85
N PHE A 121 -14.30 -7.60 0.78
CA PHE A 121 -15.20 -8.36 -0.07
C PHE A 121 -14.86 -8.17 -1.55
N ILE A 122 -14.78 -9.26 -2.30
CA ILE A 122 -14.52 -9.24 -3.74
C ILE A 122 -15.83 -9.54 -4.45
N SER A 123 -16.41 -8.52 -5.09
CA SER A 123 -17.58 -8.67 -5.94
C SER A 123 -17.17 -9.22 -7.31
N ARG A 124 -17.85 -10.27 -7.76
CA ARG A 124 -17.58 -10.89 -9.06
C ARG A 124 -18.62 -10.46 -10.08
N ASN A 125 -18.15 -10.17 -11.29
CA ASN A 125 -19.04 -9.86 -12.40
C ASN A 125 -19.55 -11.16 -13.02
N ASN A 126 -20.80 -11.50 -12.71
CA ASN A 126 -21.45 -12.68 -13.27
C ASN A 126 -22.13 -12.43 -14.64
N GLN A 127 -22.16 -11.18 -15.11
CA GLN A 127 -22.83 -10.82 -16.36
C GLN A 127 -21.96 -11.05 -17.61
N TYR A 128 -20.62 -11.09 -17.42
CA TYR A 128 -19.66 -11.24 -18.51
C TYR A 128 -18.76 -12.45 -18.28
N GLU A 129 -19.29 -13.64 -18.49
CA GLU A 129 -18.47 -14.84 -18.63
C GLU A 129 -17.97 -14.94 -20.08
N PHE A 130 -16.85 -14.30 -20.38
CA PHE A 130 -16.21 -14.46 -21.70
C PHE A 130 -15.74 -15.89 -21.93
N ASN A 131 -15.37 -16.57 -20.88
CA ASN A 131 -14.98 -17.96 -20.88
C ASN A 131 -15.13 -18.48 -19.44
N SER A 132 -15.57 -19.70 -19.24
CA SER A 132 -15.66 -20.33 -17.90
C SER A 132 -14.33 -20.36 -17.14
N ARG A 133 -13.22 -20.08 -17.83
CA ARG A 133 -11.86 -20.00 -17.30
C ARG A 133 -11.57 -18.70 -16.54
N TYR A 134 -12.20 -17.59 -16.93
CA TYR A 134 -11.90 -16.27 -16.37
C TYR A 134 -13.12 -15.72 -15.61
N LYS A 135 -12.95 -15.47 -14.31
CA LYS A 135 -13.98 -14.83 -13.48
C LYS A 135 -13.59 -13.39 -13.26
N LEU A 136 -14.23 -12.48 -13.97
CA LEU A 136 -14.00 -11.06 -13.81
C LEU A 136 -14.46 -10.57 -12.43
N VAL A 137 -13.67 -9.68 -11.84
CA VAL A 137 -13.99 -8.95 -10.61
C VAL A 137 -14.68 -7.65 -11.00
N ALA A 138 -15.79 -7.35 -10.36
CA ALA A 138 -16.54 -6.11 -10.59
C ALA A 138 -16.07 -4.98 -9.66
N GLY A 139 -15.59 -5.34 -8.48
CA GLY A 139 -15.08 -4.38 -7.51
C GLY A 139 -14.57 -5.08 -6.25
N ILE A 140 -13.78 -4.36 -5.49
CA ILE A 140 -13.30 -4.79 -4.18
C ILE A 140 -13.73 -3.75 -3.16
N PHE A 141 -14.35 -4.23 -2.10
CA PHE A 141 -14.91 -3.39 -1.06
C PHE A 141 -14.26 -3.71 0.28
N GLN A 142 -14.15 -2.70 1.12
CA GLN A 142 -13.62 -2.85 2.47
C GLN A 142 -14.50 -2.12 3.47
N LYS A 143 -14.51 -2.64 4.69
CA LYS A 143 -15.02 -1.92 5.85
C LYS A 143 -13.98 -1.95 6.95
N ARG A 144 -13.62 -0.78 7.41
CA ARG A 144 -12.75 -0.61 8.57
C ARG A 144 -13.62 -0.56 9.81
N HIS A 145 -13.53 -1.59 10.67
CA HIS A 145 -14.26 -1.65 11.94
C HIS A 145 -13.53 -0.91 13.05
N CYS A 146 -12.21 -1.07 13.08
CA CYS A 146 -11.32 -0.38 14.00
C CYS A 146 -10.10 0.12 13.25
N ALA A 147 -9.78 1.39 13.39
CA ALA A 147 -8.65 2.02 12.70
C ALA A 147 -7.35 2.04 13.54
N ASN A 148 -7.49 1.91 14.86
CA ASN A 148 -6.36 1.97 15.78
C ASN A 148 -6.59 1.09 17.02
N THR A 149 -5.55 0.90 17.83
CA THR A 149 -5.59 0.03 19.02
C THR A 149 -6.66 0.45 20.03
N SER A 150 -6.87 1.76 20.23
CA SER A 150 -7.88 2.25 21.18
C SER A 150 -9.30 1.92 20.75
N GLU A 151 -9.57 1.93 19.45
CA GLU A 151 -10.86 1.51 18.89
C GLU A 151 -11.05 -0.01 19.00
N VAL A 152 -9.98 -0.79 18.81
CA VAL A 152 -10.02 -2.25 19.02
C VAL A 152 -10.33 -2.58 20.47
N ASP A 153 -9.74 -1.89 21.42
CA ASP A 153 -9.99 -2.08 22.84
C ASP A 153 -11.44 -1.71 23.23
N ALA A 154 -12.01 -0.70 22.56
CA ALA A 154 -13.39 -0.27 22.75
C ALA A 154 -14.42 -1.14 21.99
N PHE A 155 -13.98 -1.92 21.01
CA PHE A 155 -14.84 -2.71 20.14
C PHE A 155 -15.49 -3.87 20.90
N ASN A 156 -16.81 -3.90 20.92
CA ASN A 156 -17.57 -4.91 21.63
C ASN A 156 -18.22 -5.90 20.67
N LEU A 157 -17.58 -7.04 20.44
CA LEU A 157 -18.07 -8.10 19.56
C LEU A 157 -19.47 -8.64 19.92
N ASN A 158 -19.91 -8.44 21.15
CA ASN A 158 -21.25 -8.90 21.57
C ASN A 158 -22.37 -7.90 21.21
N GLN A 159 -22.02 -6.67 20.91
CA GLN A 159 -22.97 -5.61 20.59
C GLN A 159 -22.93 -5.20 19.12
N GLU A 160 -21.80 -5.37 18.46
CA GLU A 160 -21.62 -5.00 17.07
C GLU A 160 -21.66 -6.23 16.17
N VAL A 161 -22.56 -6.19 15.19
CA VAL A 161 -22.70 -7.25 14.18
C VAL A 161 -21.95 -6.80 12.92
N PHE A 162 -21.04 -7.60 12.45
CA PHE A 162 -20.35 -7.37 11.17
C PHE A 162 -20.26 -8.66 10.35
N ALA A 163 -20.29 -8.52 9.03
CA ALA A 163 -20.08 -9.62 8.12
C ALA A 163 -18.57 -9.90 8.02
N ALA A 164 -18.10 -11.00 8.63
CA ALA A 164 -16.67 -11.32 8.70
C ALA A 164 -15.99 -11.48 7.33
N LEU A 165 -16.73 -11.89 6.31
CA LEU A 165 -16.27 -12.01 4.92
C LEU A 165 -16.77 -10.86 4.02
N GLY A 166 -17.36 -9.83 4.62
CA GLY A 166 -18.04 -8.76 3.89
C GLY A 166 -19.31 -9.20 3.20
N GLU A 167 -19.90 -8.33 2.40
CA GLU A 167 -21.13 -8.58 1.66
C GLU A 167 -21.15 -7.80 0.35
N GLU A 168 -21.97 -8.28 -0.62
CA GLU A 168 -22.12 -7.67 -1.94
C GLU A 168 -22.60 -6.21 -1.85
N GLN A 169 -21.93 -5.31 -2.58
CA GLN A 169 -22.20 -3.88 -2.59
C GLN A 169 -22.66 -3.34 -3.95
N MET A 170 -22.25 -3.98 -5.06
CA MET A 170 -22.46 -3.46 -6.42
C MET A 170 -23.92 -3.20 -6.79
N PHE A 171 -24.82 -4.00 -6.23
CA PHE A 171 -26.26 -3.92 -6.53
C PHE A 171 -27.06 -3.20 -5.45
N LYS A 172 -26.38 -2.63 -4.44
CA LYS A 172 -27.02 -1.85 -3.37
C LYS A 172 -27.10 -0.38 -3.77
N THR A 173 -28.18 0.29 -3.39
CA THR A 173 -28.25 1.75 -3.45
C THR A 173 -27.35 2.35 -2.36
N GLU A 174 -26.90 3.59 -2.55
CA GLU A 174 -25.92 4.25 -1.64
C GLU A 174 -26.35 4.19 -0.16
N GLU A 175 -27.67 4.30 0.11
CA GLU A 175 -28.21 4.22 1.47
C GLU A 175 -28.01 2.86 2.16
N TYR A 176 -27.84 1.78 1.39
CA TYR A 176 -27.70 0.41 1.88
C TYR A 176 -26.28 -0.12 1.73
N LYS A 177 -25.36 0.66 1.22
CA LYS A 177 -23.93 0.31 1.17
C LYS A 177 -23.39 0.31 2.60
N SER A 178 -22.77 -0.79 2.98
CA SER A 178 -22.17 -1.00 4.30
C SER A 178 -20.65 -1.06 4.27
N MET A 179 -20.07 -1.04 3.07
CA MET A 179 -18.63 -1.12 2.83
C MET A 179 -18.25 -0.10 1.76
N ASP A 180 -17.10 0.52 1.93
CA ASP A 180 -16.52 1.45 0.99
C ASP A 180 -15.75 0.71 -0.11
N GLN A 181 -15.60 1.35 -1.26
CA GLN A 181 -14.76 0.80 -2.32
C GLN A 181 -13.29 0.86 -1.90
N ASN A 182 -12.57 -0.24 -2.07
CA ASN A 182 -11.17 -0.32 -1.69
C ASN A 182 -10.29 0.31 -2.77
N GLU A 183 -9.42 1.22 -2.36
CA GLU A 183 -8.38 1.78 -3.20
C GLU A 183 -7.21 0.81 -3.27
N LEU A 184 -7.02 0.21 -4.44
CA LEU A 184 -5.92 -0.71 -4.70
C LEU A 184 -4.96 -0.10 -5.70
N GLY A 185 -3.68 -0.18 -5.41
CA GLY A 185 -2.68 0.36 -6.30
C GLY A 185 -1.27 0.22 -5.75
N PHE A 186 -0.37 0.94 -6.36
CA PHE A 186 1.02 1.05 -5.95
C PHE A 186 1.55 2.46 -6.21
N ALA A 187 2.66 2.79 -5.58
CA ALA A 187 3.35 4.05 -5.81
C ALA A 187 4.79 3.80 -6.25
N ILE A 188 5.28 4.66 -7.14
CA ILE A 188 6.65 4.63 -7.64
C ILE A 188 7.33 5.92 -7.21
N ALA A 189 8.46 5.79 -6.50
CA ALA A 189 9.29 6.90 -6.07
C ALA A 189 10.64 6.89 -6.79
N SER A 190 11.08 8.04 -7.25
CA SER A 190 12.42 8.18 -7.84
C SER A 190 12.89 9.62 -7.81
N PRO A 191 14.18 9.88 -7.51
CA PRO A 191 14.74 11.23 -7.64
C PRO A 191 14.73 11.76 -9.08
N LEU A 192 14.60 10.90 -10.09
CA LEU A 192 14.45 11.28 -11.49
C LEU A 192 13.16 12.06 -11.76
N LEU A 193 12.17 11.89 -10.89
CA LEU A 193 10.82 12.47 -11.02
C LEU A 193 10.71 13.89 -10.44
N VAL A 194 11.77 14.48 -9.91
CA VAL A 194 11.77 15.92 -9.58
C VAL A 194 11.77 16.70 -10.90
N LEU A 195 10.62 17.29 -11.26
CA LEU A 195 10.41 17.92 -12.57
C LEU A 195 9.81 19.32 -12.43
N GLY A 196 10.51 20.31 -12.97
CA GLY A 196 10.02 21.68 -13.05
C GLY A 196 8.84 21.85 -14.03
N ARG A 197 8.33 23.07 -14.14
CA ARG A 197 7.26 23.42 -15.11
C ARG A 197 7.82 23.53 -16.53
N SER A 198 7.72 22.47 -17.30
CA SER A 198 8.14 22.36 -18.69
C SER A 198 7.21 21.35 -19.41
N ASN A 199 7.41 21.11 -20.69
CA ASN A 199 6.75 19.97 -21.33
C ASN A 199 7.51 18.70 -20.95
N ARG A 200 6.84 17.80 -20.25
CA ARG A 200 7.43 16.60 -19.64
C ARG A 200 6.74 15.38 -20.18
N GLN A 201 7.50 14.41 -20.60
CA GLN A 201 7.03 13.08 -20.94
C GLN A 201 7.69 12.09 -19.98
N ILE A 202 6.88 11.39 -19.21
CA ILE A 202 7.33 10.38 -18.26
C ILE A 202 6.85 9.04 -18.76
N THR A 203 7.76 8.09 -18.89
CA THR A 203 7.46 6.74 -19.34
C THR A 203 7.84 5.74 -18.25
N PHE A 204 6.84 5.04 -17.72
CA PHE A 204 7.06 3.92 -16.82
C PHE A 204 6.97 2.63 -17.62
N SER A 205 8.11 1.98 -17.85
CA SER A 205 8.18 0.68 -18.52
C SER A 205 8.11 -0.44 -17.48
N LEU A 206 6.98 -1.11 -17.41
CA LEU A 206 6.71 -2.20 -16.49
C LEU A 206 7.08 -3.52 -17.16
N SER A 207 8.06 -4.25 -16.61
CA SER A 207 8.47 -5.57 -17.10
C SER A 207 7.85 -6.64 -16.21
N PHE A 208 7.19 -7.61 -16.82
CA PHE A 208 6.49 -8.69 -16.14
C PHE A 208 7.15 -10.05 -16.38
N SER A 209 6.84 -11.03 -15.54
CA SER A 209 7.30 -12.40 -15.76
C SER A 209 6.70 -12.98 -17.05
N PRO A 210 7.40 -13.89 -17.75
CA PRO A 210 6.90 -14.50 -18.98
C PRO A 210 5.52 -15.16 -18.83
N SER A 211 5.29 -15.83 -17.70
CA SER A 211 4.00 -16.46 -17.39
C SER A 211 2.86 -15.45 -17.24
N SER A 212 3.15 -14.28 -16.65
CA SER A 212 2.17 -13.21 -16.48
C SER A 212 1.78 -12.60 -17.83
N ILE A 213 2.75 -12.34 -18.68
CA ILE A 213 2.51 -11.78 -20.02
C ILE A 213 1.76 -12.78 -20.91
N GLU A 214 2.13 -14.05 -20.89
CA GLU A 214 1.41 -15.10 -21.62
C GLU A 214 -0.04 -15.21 -21.15
N TYR A 215 -0.28 -15.13 -19.83
CA TYR A 215 -1.64 -15.10 -19.26
C TYR A 215 -2.45 -13.91 -19.79
N LEU A 216 -1.89 -12.71 -19.73
CA LEU A 216 -2.57 -11.48 -20.16
C LEU A 216 -2.85 -11.50 -21.69
N SER A 217 -1.86 -11.87 -22.48
CA SER A 217 -2.00 -11.99 -23.95
C SER A 217 -3.11 -12.98 -24.31
N ASN A 218 -3.11 -14.18 -23.72
CA ASN A 218 -4.15 -15.18 -23.96
C ASN A 218 -5.55 -14.68 -23.56
N LEU A 219 -5.66 -13.95 -22.45
CA LEU A 219 -6.92 -13.36 -21.99
C LEU A 219 -7.44 -12.33 -23.01
N ILE A 220 -6.58 -11.45 -23.53
CA ILE A 220 -6.93 -10.45 -24.54
C ILE A 220 -7.37 -11.14 -25.82
N ILE A 221 -6.63 -12.17 -26.30
CA ILE A 221 -6.97 -12.95 -27.48
C ILE A 221 -8.35 -13.61 -27.32
N ASP A 222 -8.62 -14.24 -26.17
CA ASP A 222 -9.90 -14.89 -25.91
C ASP A 222 -11.07 -13.88 -25.93
N ILE A 223 -10.88 -12.69 -25.36
CA ILE A 223 -11.88 -11.62 -25.38
C ILE A 223 -12.07 -11.09 -26.81
N ALA A 224 -10.99 -10.82 -27.54
CA ALA A 224 -11.01 -10.34 -28.90
C ALA A 224 -11.78 -11.30 -29.82
N ASN A 225 -11.46 -12.60 -29.75
CA ASN A 225 -12.15 -13.64 -30.50
C ASN A 225 -13.66 -13.72 -30.15
N SER A 226 -14.01 -13.58 -28.88
CA SER A 226 -15.42 -13.64 -28.43
C SER A 226 -16.24 -12.45 -28.92
N ARG A 227 -15.61 -11.29 -29.10
CA ARG A 227 -16.25 -10.04 -29.51
C ARG A 227 -16.09 -9.72 -31.00
N GLY A 228 -15.21 -10.42 -31.70
CA GLY A 228 -14.89 -10.19 -33.10
C GLY A 228 -14.18 -8.87 -33.35
N LEU A 229 -13.36 -8.42 -32.38
CA LEU A 229 -12.54 -7.21 -32.46
C LEU A 229 -11.06 -7.55 -32.54
N SER A 230 -10.21 -6.58 -32.88
CA SER A 230 -8.76 -6.79 -32.86
C SER A 230 -8.24 -6.86 -31.43
N GLU A 231 -7.07 -7.47 -31.20
CA GLU A 231 -6.42 -7.57 -29.92
C GLU A 231 -6.02 -6.17 -29.39
N GLU A 232 -5.58 -5.31 -30.28
CA GLU A 232 -5.21 -3.92 -29.96
C GLU A 232 -6.44 -3.12 -29.52
N ASP A 233 -7.59 -3.25 -30.18
CA ASP A 233 -8.83 -2.58 -29.78
C ASP A 233 -9.27 -3.02 -28.39
N ILE A 234 -9.21 -4.32 -28.09
CA ILE A 234 -9.55 -4.87 -26.79
C ILE A 234 -8.56 -4.41 -25.71
N PHE A 235 -7.26 -4.43 -26.03
CA PHE A 235 -6.25 -3.93 -25.10
C PHE A 235 -6.51 -2.46 -24.76
N ASN A 236 -6.70 -1.64 -25.77
CA ASN A 236 -6.96 -0.20 -25.56
C ASN A 236 -8.27 0.02 -24.79
N GLU A 237 -9.32 -0.76 -25.04
CA GLU A 237 -10.58 -0.68 -24.29
C GLU A 237 -10.41 -1.07 -22.81
N ILE A 238 -9.65 -2.11 -22.52
CA ILE A 238 -9.38 -2.58 -21.15
C ILE A 238 -8.48 -1.61 -20.40
N PHE A 239 -7.39 -1.18 -21.02
CA PHE A 239 -6.37 -0.37 -20.37
C PHE A 239 -6.63 1.14 -20.45
N ALA A 240 -7.61 1.60 -21.24
CA ALA A 240 -8.04 2.98 -21.20
C ALA A 240 -8.52 3.35 -19.79
N GLN A 241 -7.85 4.31 -19.17
CA GLN A 241 -8.16 4.79 -17.82
C GLN A 241 -8.26 3.69 -16.76
N ILE A 242 -7.47 2.62 -16.90
CA ILE A 242 -7.44 1.53 -15.91
C ILE A 242 -6.92 2.01 -14.54
N PHE A 243 -6.09 3.04 -14.54
CA PHE A 243 -5.56 3.68 -13.33
C PHE A 243 -6.11 5.10 -13.17
N LEU A 244 -6.26 5.50 -11.94
CA LEU A 244 -6.23 6.90 -11.51
C LEU A 244 -4.78 7.17 -11.11
N ILE A 245 -4.13 8.10 -11.83
CA ILE A 245 -2.73 8.42 -11.60
C ILE A 245 -2.63 9.79 -10.96
N GLU A 246 -1.85 9.89 -9.91
CA GLU A 246 -1.60 11.15 -9.20
C GLU A 246 -0.12 11.27 -8.88
N TYR A 247 0.37 12.49 -8.84
CA TYR A 247 1.76 12.77 -8.45
C TYR A 247 1.85 13.84 -7.36
N THR A 248 2.98 13.86 -6.67
CA THR A 248 3.24 14.77 -5.57
C THR A 248 3.65 16.16 -6.05
N ASN A 249 3.03 17.20 -5.45
CA ASN A 249 3.38 18.60 -5.63
C ASN A 249 3.43 19.28 -4.25
N VAL A 250 4.03 20.45 -4.15
CA VAL A 250 4.12 21.23 -2.89
C VAL A 250 2.76 21.57 -2.26
N GLU A 251 1.67 21.56 -3.01
CA GLU A 251 0.32 21.85 -2.53
C GLU A 251 -0.51 20.60 -2.24
N GLY A 252 -0.03 19.39 -2.60
CA GLY A 252 -0.72 18.12 -2.44
C GLY A 252 -0.65 17.22 -3.66
N TRP A 253 -1.59 16.29 -3.75
CA TRP A 253 -1.72 15.39 -4.88
C TRP A 253 -2.32 16.09 -6.11
N VAL A 254 -1.70 15.87 -7.25
CA VAL A 254 -2.17 16.36 -8.55
C VAL A 254 -2.57 15.16 -9.41
N SER A 255 -3.82 15.16 -9.87
CA SER A 255 -4.32 14.10 -10.75
C SER A 255 -3.83 14.30 -12.18
N VAL A 256 -3.44 13.21 -12.82
CA VAL A 256 -3.10 13.14 -14.24
C VAL A 256 -4.39 12.92 -15.03
N GLU A 257 -4.76 13.89 -15.89
CA GLU A 257 -6.00 13.80 -16.66
C GLU A 257 -5.88 12.77 -17.80
N ASP A 258 -4.76 12.80 -18.52
CA ASP A 258 -4.53 11.96 -19.70
C ASP A 258 -3.21 11.19 -19.63
N TYR A 259 -3.28 9.91 -19.88
CA TYR A 259 -2.11 9.04 -20.05
C TYR A 259 -2.42 7.95 -21.09
N LEU A 260 -1.38 7.35 -21.62
CA LEU A 260 -1.47 6.27 -22.59
C LEU A 260 -0.77 5.02 -22.03
N ILE A 261 -1.42 3.87 -22.15
CA ILE A 261 -0.74 2.58 -22.00
C ILE A 261 -0.55 2.02 -23.40
N GLU A 262 0.72 1.87 -23.79
CA GLU A 262 1.07 1.43 -25.15
C GLU A 262 0.78 -0.07 -25.33
N TYR A 263 0.10 -0.40 -26.42
CA TYR A 263 -0.07 -1.79 -26.83
C TYR A 263 1.31 -2.41 -27.16
N PRO A 264 1.66 -3.55 -26.58
CA PRO A 264 2.96 -4.18 -26.84
C PRO A 264 3.00 -4.71 -28.29
N GLU A 265 3.87 -4.18 -29.14
CA GLU A 265 4.10 -4.71 -30.47
C GLU A 265 4.63 -6.16 -30.44
N ASP A 266 5.42 -6.48 -29.43
CA ASP A 266 5.98 -7.81 -29.18
C ASP A 266 5.78 -8.21 -27.70
N TRP A 267 4.82 -9.06 -27.47
CA TRP A 267 4.51 -9.62 -26.14
C TRP A 267 5.66 -10.42 -25.53
N SER A 268 6.58 -10.96 -26.38
CA SER A 268 7.73 -11.72 -25.89
C SER A 268 8.72 -10.89 -25.06
N LEU A 269 8.72 -9.56 -25.25
CA LEU A 269 9.54 -8.63 -24.48
C LEU A 269 9.05 -8.48 -23.03
N GLY A 270 7.82 -8.87 -22.73
CA GLY A 270 7.25 -8.84 -21.40
C GLY A 270 7.07 -7.43 -20.82
N LYS A 271 6.98 -6.40 -21.66
CA LYS A 271 6.96 -4.98 -21.24
C LYS A 271 5.66 -4.30 -21.65
N ILE A 272 5.15 -3.48 -20.73
CA ILE A 272 4.03 -2.57 -20.98
C ILE A 272 4.48 -1.18 -20.52
N ALA A 273 4.33 -0.18 -21.39
CA ALA A 273 4.72 1.18 -21.11
C ALA A 273 3.50 2.04 -20.77
N VAL A 274 3.60 2.79 -19.67
CA VAL A 274 2.65 3.84 -19.28
C VAL A 274 3.30 5.18 -19.57
N VAL A 275 2.74 5.93 -20.50
CA VAL A 275 3.27 7.23 -20.94
C VAL A 275 2.37 8.34 -20.43
N ILE A 276 2.95 9.24 -19.66
CA ILE A 276 2.29 10.42 -19.10
C ILE A 276 2.92 11.65 -19.75
N LYS A 277 2.08 12.55 -20.25
CA LYS A 277 2.52 13.84 -20.82
C LYS A 277 1.96 14.96 -19.97
N LEU A 278 2.86 15.74 -19.37
CA LEU A 278 2.52 16.91 -18.57
C LEU A 278 2.94 18.18 -19.33
N ASP A 279 1.97 19.05 -19.57
CA ASP A 279 2.22 20.36 -20.22
C ASP A 279 2.88 21.32 -19.20
N LYS A 280 3.53 22.35 -19.72
CA LYS A 280 4.13 23.45 -18.95
C LYS A 280 3.15 24.20 -18.05
N LYS A 281 1.84 24.07 -18.26
CA LYS A 281 0.79 24.65 -17.42
C LYS A 281 0.52 23.86 -16.16
N GLU A 282 0.80 22.57 -16.20
CA GLU A 282 0.59 21.69 -15.08
C GLU A 282 1.65 21.91 -13.99
N PRO A 283 1.28 21.69 -12.71
CA PRO A 283 2.19 21.87 -11.59
C PRO A 283 3.49 21.08 -11.74
N SER A 284 4.54 21.51 -11.05
CA SER A 284 5.78 20.76 -10.90
C SER A 284 5.56 19.45 -10.16
N VAL A 285 6.42 18.47 -10.42
CA VAL A 285 6.51 17.24 -9.64
C VAL A 285 7.56 17.46 -8.56
N ASP A 286 7.13 17.46 -7.31
CA ASP A 286 7.94 17.80 -6.16
C ASP A 286 8.06 16.63 -5.18
N ASN A 287 8.97 16.77 -4.23
CA ASN A 287 9.21 15.76 -3.22
C ASN A 287 7.97 15.48 -2.37
N PHE A 288 7.84 14.22 -1.97
CA PHE A 288 6.81 13.78 -1.04
C PHE A 288 7.03 14.37 0.35
N ASP A 289 5.95 14.84 0.95
CA ASP A 289 5.87 15.28 2.33
C ASP A 289 4.69 14.61 3.02
N PHE A 290 4.95 13.94 4.12
CA PHE A 290 3.92 13.21 4.86
C PHE A 290 2.79 14.12 5.37
N GLU A 291 3.12 15.33 5.84
CA GLU A 291 2.12 16.25 6.39
C GLU A 291 1.17 16.81 5.31
N ILE A 292 1.64 16.87 4.05
CA ILE A 292 0.88 17.41 2.93
C ILE A 292 0.09 16.31 2.21
N HIS A 293 0.72 15.15 2.02
CA HIS A 293 0.17 14.09 1.17
C HIS A 293 -0.58 13.00 1.95
N GLU A 294 -0.48 12.99 3.27
CA GLU A 294 -1.24 12.11 4.19
C GLU A 294 -1.16 10.60 3.82
N LEU A 295 -0.05 10.15 3.26
CA LEU A 295 0.19 8.76 2.93
C LEU A 295 1.27 8.19 3.84
N ASP A 296 0.95 7.13 4.59
CA ASP A 296 1.86 6.52 5.57
C ASP A 296 2.96 5.69 4.87
N ILE A 297 3.90 6.41 4.26
CA ILE A 297 5.08 5.86 3.57
C ILE A 297 6.33 6.63 4.01
N GLU A 298 7.38 5.91 4.38
CA GLU A 298 8.69 6.50 4.63
C GLU A 298 9.40 6.81 3.29
N CYS A 299 9.10 7.95 2.71
CA CYS A 299 9.69 8.43 1.46
C CYS A 299 9.95 9.93 1.52
N THR A 300 11.01 10.39 0.85
CA THR A 300 11.34 11.80 0.68
C THR A 300 11.49 12.19 -0.80
N GLN A 301 11.20 11.25 -1.70
CA GLN A 301 11.34 11.45 -3.15
C GLN A 301 9.97 11.72 -3.76
N PRO A 302 9.89 12.31 -4.96
CA PRO A 302 8.63 12.45 -5.68
C PRO A 302 7.97 11.11 -5.92
N LEU A 303 6.66 11.07 -5.78
CA LEU A 303 5.84 9.88 -5.93
C LEU A 303 4.84 10.03 -7.08
N PHE A 304 4.68 8.96 -7.84
CA PHE A 304 3.52 8.74 -8.70
C PHE A 304 2.70 7.59 -8.11
N ARG A 305 1.44 7.85 -7.79
CA ARG A 305 0.48 6.88 -7.27
C ARG A 305 -0.41 6.38 -8.40
N PHE A 306 -0.48 5.07 -8.56
CA PHE A 306 -1.32 4.37 -9.54
C PHE A 306 -2.39 3.62 -8.78
N THR A 307 -3.60 4.11 -8.78
CA THR A 307 -4.75 3.46 -8.12
C THR A 307 -5.68 2.88 -9.19
N LEU A 308 -6.16 1.66 -9.01
CA LEU A 308 -7.11 1.06 -9.96
C LEU A 308 -8.38 1.89 -10.02
N ASN A 309 -8.80 2.24 -11.24
CA ASN A 309 -9.99 3.04 -11.45
C ASN A 309 -11.25 2.21 -11.18
N PRO A 310 -12.02 2.52 -10.13
CA PRO A 310 -13.22 1.77 -9.77
C PRO A 310 -14.36 1.95 -10.77
N ASN A 311 -14.33 3.03 -11.55
CA ASN A 311 -15.37 3.36 -12.51
C ASN A 311 -15.09 2.78 -13.92
N ASN A 312 -13.94 2.13 -14.10
CA ASN A 312 -13.64 1.46 -15.36
C ASN A 312 -14.55 0.24 -15.51
N PHE A 313 -15.15 0.09 -16.69
CA PHE A 313 -16.00 -1.05 -17.03
C PHE A 313 -15.29 -2.40 -16.85
N TYR A 314 -14.02 -2.47 -17.24
CA TYR A 314 -13.12 -3.57 -16.93
C TYR A 314 -12.30 -3.22 -15.70
N PHE A 315 -12.76 -3.64 -14.53
CA PHE A 315 -12.01 -3.36 -13.32
C PHE A 315 -10.62 -4.02 -13.39
N GLY A 316 -9.59 -3.19 -13.33
CA GLY A 316 -8.20 -3.57 -13.61
C GLY A 316 -7.65 -4.73 -12.77
N TYR A 317 -8.22 -4.98 -11.60
CA TYR A 317 -7.85 -6.11 -10.75
C TYR A 317 -7.98 -7.45 -11.45
N SER A 318 -8.98 -7.62 -12.31
CA SER A 318 -9.21 -8.86 -13.06
C SER A 318 -8.04 -9.25 -13.98
N PHE A 319 -7.33 -8.25 -14.48
CA PHE A 319 -6.23 -8.42 -15.45
C PHE A 319 -4.86 -8.39 -14.76
N LEU A 320 -4.72 -7.60 -13.69
CA LEU A 320 -3.45 -7.30 -13.08
C LEU A 320 -3.16 -8.11 -11.81
N SER A 321 -4.17 -8.70 -11.17
CA SER A 321 -4.03 -9.36 -9.85
C SER A 321 -3.07 -10.56 -9.83
N GLY A 322 -2.88 -11.23 -10.95
CA GLY A 322 -1.97 -12.38 -11.09
C GLY A 322 -0.65 -12.04 -11.77
N MET A 323 -0.41 -10.76 -12.08
CA MET A 323 0.78 -10.36 -12.82
C MET A 323 1.96 -10.09 -11.89
N GLU A 324 3.07 -10.76 -12.15
CA GLU A 324 4.31 -10.62 -11.40
C GLU A 324 5.21 -9.59 -12.08
N LEU A 325 5.39 -8.44 -11.45
CA LEU A 325 6.28 -7.39 -11.89
C LEU A 325 7.73 -7.74 -11.54
N THR A 326 8.62 -7.74 -12.52
CA THR A 326 10.04 -8.08 -12.35
C THR A 326 10.95 -6.86 -12.33
N LYS A 327 10.59 -5.81 -13.09
CA LYS A 327 11.40 -4.59 -13.21
C LYS A 327 10.52 -3.40 -13.59
N ILE A 328 10.91 -2.22 -13.09
CA ILE A 328 10.36 -0.93 -13.52
C ILE A 328 11.52 -0.08 -14.02
N ASP A 329 11.42 0.39 -15.26
CA ASP A 329 12.32 1.39 -15.83
C ASP A 329 11.57 2.72 -15.95
N ILE A 330 12.24 3.82 -15.61
CA ILE A 330 11.68 5.18 -15.68
C ILE A 330 12.45 5.96 -16.72
N GLY A 331 11.77 6.41 -17.76
CA GLY A 331 12.27 7.32 -18.77
C GLY A 331 11.63 8.71 -18.58
N VAL A 332 12.42 9.76 -18.65
CA VAL A 332 11.95 11.14 -18.54
C VAL A 332 12.50 11.96 -19.70
N GLY A 333 11.60 12.52 -20.50
CA GLY A 333 11.90 13.49 -21.53
C GLY A 333 11.38 14.86 -21.10
N VAL A 334 12.22 15.88 -21.15
CA VAL A 334 11.86 17.27 -20.83
C VAL A 334 12.18 18.15 -22.03
N SER A 335 11.19 18.90 -22.50
CA SER A 335 11.38 19.88 -23.57
C SER A 335 10.89 21.25 -23.14
N ASP A 336 11.36 22.29 -23.83
CA ASP A 336 11.04 23.70 -23.49
C ASP A 336 11.41 24.07 -22.05
N LEU A 337 12.59 23.61 -21.60
CA LEU A 337 13.09 23.84 -20.25
C LEU A 337 13.27 25.36 -20.02
N LYS A 338 12.52 25.93 -19.09
CA LYS A 338 12.53 27.36 -18.75
C LYS A 338 13.41 27.70 -17.56
N GLU A 339 13.61 26.77 -16.66
CA GLU A 339 14.41 26.98 -15.43
C GLU A 339 15.90 26.78 -15.72
N ILE A 340 16.41 27.59 -16.64
CA ILE A 340 17.84 27.63 -17.01
C ILE A 340 18.42 28.97 -16.55
N ARG A 341 19.51 28.91 -15.84
CA ARG A 341 20.34 30.09 -15.57
C ARG A 341 21.52 30.09 -16.53
N ALA A 342 21.73 31.21 -17.18
CA ALA A 342 22.85 31.39 -18.10
C ALA A 342 23.79 32.51 -17.63
N TYR A 343 25.07 32.27 -17.74
CA TYR A 343 26.12 33.23 -17.39
C TYR A 343 27.14 33.31 -18.53
N SER A 344 27.47 34.52 -18.97
CA SER A 344 28.56 34.78 -19.86
C SER A 344 29.79 35.24 -19.07
N SER A 345 30.91 35.46 -19.79
CA SER A 345 32.08 36.10 -19.22
C SER A 345 31.86 37.53 -18.72
N LEU A 346 30.70 38.13 -19.03
CA LEU A 346 30.30 39.48 -18.62
C LEU A 346 29.28 39.50 -17.45
N GLY A 347 28.70 38.37 -17.12
CA GLY A 347 27.71 38.25 -16.04
C GLY A 347 26.51 37.37 -16.40
N GLU A 348 25.45 37.47 -15.61
CA GLU A 348 24.21 36.74 -15.84
C GLU A 348 23.47 37.23 -17.08
N ILE A 349 22.91 36.29 -17.84
CA ILE A 349 22.19 36.54 -19.08
C ILE A 349 20.68 36.31 -18.82
N ASP A 350 19.88 37.27 -19.26
CA ASP A 350 18.40 37.08 -19.32
C ASP A 350 18.04 36.33 -20.61
N LEU A 351 17.66 35.05 -20.45
CA LEU A 351 17.26 34.19 -21.57
C LEU A 351 15.89 34.54 -22.18
N ASN A 352 15.10 35.42 -21.54
CA ASN A 352 13.81 35.85 -22.06
C ASN A 352 13.93 37.02 -23.06
N SER A 353 15.10 37.57 -23.23
CA SER A 353 15.39 38.68 -24.15
C SER A 353 16.55 38.33 -25.07
N GLU A 354 16.66 39.06 -26.18
CA GLU A 354 17.83 38.94 -27.07
C GLU A 354 19.10 39.33 -26.31
N PHE A 355 20.12 38.51 -26.43
CA PHE A 355 21.39 38.73 -25.76
C PHE A 355 22.58 38.50 -26.68
N GLU A 356 23.65 39.16 -26.40
CA GLU A 356 24.93 38.97 -27.09
C GLU A 356 25.64 37.76 -26.46
N MET A 357 25.67 36.64 -27.19
CA MET A 357 26.19 35.36 -26.72
C MET A 357 27.59 35.43 -26.11
N LEU A 358 28.49 36.15 -26.73
CA LEU A 358 29.90 36.31 -26.29
C LEU A 358 30.23 37.76 -25.92
N GLY A 359 29.21 38.64 -25.84
CA GLY A 359 29.31 40.06 -25.62
C GLY A 359 29.64 40.84 -26.90
N ALA A 360 29.47 42.18 -26.87
CA ALA A 360 29.66 43.08 -28.01
C ALA A 360 31.04 43.01 -28.64
N THR A 361 32.08 42.58 -27.90
CA THR A 361 33.44 42.44 -28.37
C THR A 361 34.02 41.11 -27.90
N PRO A 362 33.74 40.02 -28.64
CA PRO A 362 34.18 38.68 -28.24
C PRO A 362 35.69 38.60 -28.08
N LYS A 363 36.15 38.04 -26.97
CA LYS A 363 37.59 37.79 -26.71
C LYS A 363 37.84 36.29 -26.76
N LYS A 364 39.10 35.94 -27.09
CA LYS A 364 39.54 34.55 -27.05
C LYS A 364 39.33 33.97 -25.64
N GLY A 365 38.55 32.90 -25.56
CA GLY A 365 38.17 32.26 -24.28
C GLY A 365 36.86 32.78 -23.68
N ALA A 366 36.08 33.59 -24.42
CA ALA A 366 34.71 33.92 -24.03
C ALA A 366 33.88 32.61 -23.94
N TYR A 367 32.98 32.55 -22.99
CA TYR A 367 32.18 31.38 -22.71
C TYR A 367 30.78 31.74 -22.28
N ILE A 368 29.86 30.77 -22.40
CA ILE A 368 28.55 30.77 -21.77
C ILE A 368 28.48 29.54 -20.88
N LEU A 369 27.93 29.70 -19.68
CA LEU A 369 27.60 28.64 -18.73
C LEU A 369 26.10 28.53 -18.62
N PHE A 370 25.58 27.29 -18.71
CA PHE A 370 24.21 26.98 -18.43
C PHE A 370 24.13 26.16 -17.17
N SER A 371 23.15 26.46 -16.34
CA SER A 371 22.85 25.72 -15.13
C SER A 371 21.37 25.48 -15.03
N SER A 372 20.97 24.22 -14.78
CA SER A 372 19.63 23.82 -14.48
C SER A 372 19.66 22.58 -13.60
N HIS A 373 18.73 22.48 -12.67
CA HIS A 373 18.57 21.29 -11.82
C HIS A 373 18.28 20.04 -12.66
N GLU A 374 17.44 20.18 -13.69
CA GLU A 374 17.11 19.09 -14.60
C GLU A 374 18.33 18.52 -15.32
N LEU A 375 19.28 19.34 -15.66
CA LEU A 375 20.47 18.94 -16.43
C LEU A 375 21.60 18.34 -15.58
N PHE A 376 21.74 18.76 -14.32
CA PHE A 376 22.94 18.44 -13.54
C PHE A 376 22.70 17.46 -12.38
N CYS A 377 21.46 17.23 -11.99
CA CYS A 377 21.14 16.31 -10.89
C CYS A 377 20.69 14.93 -11.36
N LYS A 378 20.60 14.72 -12.69
CA LYS A 378 20.09 13.48 -13.29
C LYS A 378 21.08 12.91 -14.30
N PRO A 379 21.12 11.58 -14.48
CA PRO A 379 21.83 11.00 -15.62
C PRO A 379 21.13 11.41 -16.92
N ILE A 380 21.90 12.02 -17.83
CA ILE A 380 21.38 12.49 -19.11
C ILE A 380 21.79 11.49 -20.18
N GLU A 381 20.84 11.03 -20.96
CA GLU A 381 21.06 10.17 -22.12
C GLU A 381 21.23 11.02 -23.38
N ASN A 382 20.30 11.93 -23.62
CA ASN A 382 20.32 12.86 -24.75
C ASN A 382 20.13 14.29 -24.27
N PHE A 383 20.78 15.22 -24.94
CA PHE A 383 20.69 16.64 -24.66
C PHE A 383 20.68 17.44 -25.96
N ASP A 384 19.60 18.15 -26.21
CA ASP A 384 19.41 18.99 -27.38
C ASP A 384 19.44 20.46 -26.97
N LEU A 385 20.26 21.26 -27.62
CA LEU A 385 20.38 22.70 -27.41
C LEU A 385 20.10 23.44 -28.72
N ASN A 386 18.96 24.13 -28.75
CA ASN A 386 18.54 24.90 -29.91
C ASN A 386 18.89 26.37 -29.73
N TRP A 387 19.54 26.93 -30.70
CA TRP A 387 19.91 28.35 -30.79
C TRP A 387 19.16 29.02 -31.92
N GLU A 388 18.56 30.17 -31.64
CA GLU A 388 17.99 31.05 -32.64
C GLU A 388 18.84 32.33 -32.72
N PHE A 389 19.41 32.61 -33.88
CA PHE A 389 20.20 33.82 -34.08
C PHE A 389 19.31 34.89 -34.74
N THR A 390 19.32 36.08 -34.13
CA THR A 390 18.70 37.26 -34.74
C THR A 390 19.77 38.05 -35.49
N ASN A 391 19.33 38.87 -36.43
CA ASN A 391 20.20 39.80 -37.19
C ASN A 391 21.33 39.11 -38.01
N LEU A 392 21.11 37.88 -38.49
CA LEU A 392 22.00 37.28 -39.45
C LEU A 392 21.95 38.06 -40.77
N PRO A 393 23.10 38.12 -41.53
CA PRO A 393 23.11 38.79 -42.81
C PRO A 393 22.07 38.24 -43.76
N ALA A 394 21.08 39.08 -44.11
CA ALA A 394 19.94 38.69 -44.97
C ALA A 394 20.28 38.64 -46.47
N GLU A 395 21.37 39.30 -46.85
CA GLU A 395 21.74 39.47 -48.25
C GLU A 395 22.58 38.33 -48.81
N THR A 396 23.08 37.42 -47.94
CA THR A 396 23.95 36.33 -48.31
C THR A 396 23.45 34.99 -47.75
N ASN A 397 23.52 33.92 -48.57
CA ASN A 397 23.06 32.59 -48.15
C ASN A 397 24.07 31.85 -47.24
N THR A 398 25.32 32.29 -47.25
CA THR A 398 26.42 31.70 -46.49
C THR A 398 27.25 32.76 -45.83
N LEU A 399 27.88 32.45 -44.70
CA LEU A 399 28.85 33.34 -44.04
C LEU A 399 30.12 33.48 -44.86
N GLU A 400 30.48 32.52 -45.72
CA GLU A 400 31.55 32.58 -46.67
C GLU A 400 31.34 33.75 -47.67
N GLU A 401 30.16 33.89 -48.24
CA GLU A 401 29.82 35.02 -49.12
C GLU A 401 29.86 36.35 -48.37
N TYR A 402 29.33 36.40 -47.15
CA TYR A 402 29.35 37.61 -46.32
C TYR A 402 30.77 38.07 -45.99
N PHE A 403 31.71 37.16 -45.72
CA PHE A 403 33.09 37.43 -45.41
C PHE A 403 34.04 37.42 -46.62
N ALA A 404 33.51 37.28 -47.85
CA ALA A 404 34.33 37.18 -49.08
C ALA A 404 35.31 38.35 -49.29
N ASN A 405 35.02 39.54 -48.76
CA ASN A 405 35.86 40.72 -48.82
C ASN A 405 36.92 40.77 -47.70
N TYR A 406 36.89 39.83 -46.78
CA TYR A 406 37.96 39.71 -45.77
C TYR A 406 39.07 38.83 -46.32
N ASN A 407 40.34 39.26 -46.17
CA ASN A 407 41.51 38.55 -46.61
C ASN A 407 41.82 37.25 -45.87
N ARG A 408 40.80 36.46 -45.58
CA ARG A 408 40.81 35.17 -44.87
C ARG A 408 39.70 34.27 -45.37
N ASP A 409 40.04 33.01 -45.53
CA ASP A 409 39.02 31.97 -45.87
C ASP A 409 38.16 31.68 -44.61
N ILE A 410 37.06 32.41 -44.44
CA ILE A 410 36.08 32.22 -43.39
C ILE A 410 34.88 31.49 -44.02
N THR A 411 34.61 30.30 -43.55
CA THR A 411 33.49 29.48 -43.98
C THR A 411 32.49 29.31 -42.81
N ASP A 412 31.30 28.77 -43.07
CA ASP A 412 30.34 28.45 -42.03
C ASP A 412 30.95 27.52 -40.95
N TYR A 413 31.88 26.63 -41.34
CA TYR A 413 32.60 25.71 -40.43
C TYR A 413 33.71 26.37 -39.63
N SER A 414 33.99 27.65 -39.86
CA SER A 414 35.01 28.39 -39.08
C SER A 414 34.51 28.74 -37.68
N PHE A 415 33.21 28.64 -37.45
CA PHE A 415 32.61 28.96 -36.18
C PHE A 415 32.23 27.66 -35.43
N GLN A 416 33.01 27.37 -34.42
CA GLN A 416 32.86 26.13 -33.64
C GLN A 416 32.64 26.42 -32.16
N LEU A 417 31.70 25.66 -31.58
CA LEU A 417 31.45 25.61 -30.15
C LEU A 417 32.19 24.41 -29.52
N LYS A 418 32.76 24.63 -28.39
CA LYS A 418 33.40 23.60 -27.59
C LYS A 418 32.59 23.41 -26.32
N LEU A 419 31.97 22.25 -26.18
CA LEU A 419 31.18 21.89 -25.00
C LEU A 419 32.08 21.26 -23.93
N THR A 420 31.92 21.70 -22.69
CA THR A 420 32.55 21.08 -21.51
C THR A 420 31.48 20.97 -20.42
N ALA A 421 31.41 19.85 -19.72
CA ALA A 421 30.51 19.65 -18.59
C ALA A 421 31.26 19.80 -17.27
N LEU A 422 30.62 20.38 -16.26
CA LEU A 422 31.14 20.42 -14.90
C LEU A 422 30.86 19.09 -14.22
N SER A 423 31.89 18.36 -13.83
CA SER A 423 31.80 17.14 -13.05
C SER A 423 32.83 17.19 -11.92
N ASP A 424 32.44 16.88 -10.70
CA ASP A 424 33.29 16.88 -9.51
C ASP A 424 34.09 18.20 -9.34
N TYR A 425 33.42 19.33 -9.49
CA TYR A 425 33.98 20.69 -9.43
C TYR A 425 35.06 20.99 -10.49
N ARG A 426 35.13 20.19 -11.58
CA ARG A 426 36.04 20.41 -12.69
C ARG A 426 35.33 20.35 -14.02
N PHE A 427 35.67 21.24 -14.92
CA PHE A 427 35.20 21.16 -16.30
C PHE A 427 35.92 20.02 -17.03
N VAL A 428 35.19 18.96 -17.29
CA VAL A 428 35.71 17.74 -17.90
C VAL A 428 35.19 17.64 -19.33
N ARG A 429 36.07 17.22 -20.23
CA ARG A 429 35.67 16.81 -21.57
C ARG A 429 35.27 15.34 -21.51
N LYS A 430 34.02 15.03 -21.81
CA LYS A 430 33.59 13.63 -21.95
C LYS A 430 33.93 13.16 -23.38
N GLY A 431 34.78 12.13 -23.48
CA GLY A 431 35.16 11.49 -24.74
C GLY A 431 36.58 11.77 -25.20
N ALA A 432 37.15 10.88 -25.98
CA ALA A 432 38.53 10.96 -26.48
C ALA A 432 38.73 12.04 -27.54
N GLU A 433 37.68 12.52 -28.19
CA GLU A 433 37.70 13.57 -29.21
C GLU A 433 36.84 14.73 -28.74
N SER A 434 37.34 15.95 -28.95
CA SER A 434 36.73 17.20 -28.53
C SER A 434 35.24 17.27 -28.96
N PHE A 435 34.32 17.49 -28.00
CA PHE A 435 32.95 17.92 -28.32
C PHE A 435 33.01 19.31 -28.95
N GLN A 436 33.33 19.35 -30.24
CA GLN A 436 33.34 20.53 -31.08
C GLN A 436 32.14 20.40 -32.01
N PHE A 437 31.28 21.40 -31.96
CA PHE A 437 30.10 21.48 -32.83
C PHE A 437 30.22 22.69 -33.71
N ASP A 438 29.90 22.52 -34.98
CA ASP A 438 29.83 23.65 -35.91
C ASP A 438 28.58 24.47 -35.54
N MET A 439 28.75 25.78 -35.34
CA MET A 439 27.66 26.67 -35.00
C MET A 439 26.65 26.84 -36.13
N PHE A 440 27.11 26.68 -37.35
CA PHE A 440 26.33 26.86 -38.55
C PHE A 440 26.46 25.65 -39.46
N GLN A 441 25.34 25.09 -39.86
CA GLN A 441 25.28 24.03 -40.89
C GLN A 441 24.71 24.59 -42.17
N LYS A 442 25.23 24.11 -43.31
CA LYS A 442 24.67 24.43 -44.60
C LYS A 442 23.35 23.71 -44.76
N ASN A 443 22.26 24.49 -44.84
CA ASN A 443 20.96 23.90 -45.09
C ASN A 443 20.83 23.62 -46.59
N GLU A 444 20.89 22.38 -47.03
CA GLU A 444 20.74 21.99 -48.43
C GLU A 444 19.32 22.27 -48.96
N ASP A 445 18.31 22.43 -48.06
CA ASP A 445 16.89 22.67 -48.37
C ASP A 445 16.39 24.10 -48.01
N ALA A 446 17.28 25.10 -48.01
CA ALA A 446 16.93 26.44 -47.58
C ALA A 446 15.97 27.18 -48.53
N THR A 447 14.70 26.89 -48.38
CA THR A 447 13.63 27.86 -48.64
C THR A 447 13.07 28.36 -47.29
N THR A 448 13.55 29.55 -46.88
CA THR A 448 12.86 30.51 -46.01
C THR A 448 12.77 30.31 -44.49
N ASP A 449 13.59 29.53 -43.82
CA ASP A 449 13.62 29.65 -42.34
C ASP A 449 15.04 29.65 -41.76
N ASN A 450 15.42 30.74 -41.11
CA ASN A 450 16.72 30.97 -40.44
C ASN A 450 16.88 30.13 -39.15
N LYS A 451 16.31 28.96 -39.09
CA LYS A 451 16.51 28.02 -37.99
C LYS A 451 17.63 27.07 -38.31
N ARG A 452 18.77 27.24 -37.65
CA ARG A 452 19.91 26.33 -37.73
C ARG A 452 19.96 25.56 -36.41
N ASN A 453 19.51 24.31 -36.46
CA ASN A 453 19.53 23.42 -35.31
C ASN A 453 20.91 22.73 -35.23
N LEU A 454 21.44 22.67 -34.01
CA LEU A 454 22.51 21.76 -33.67
C LEU A 454 21.89 20.40 -33.40
N GLU A 455 21.55 19.67 -34.45
CA GLU A 455 21.20 18.27 -34.32
C GLU A 455 22.46 17.42 -34.27
N LYS A 456 22.46 16.46 -33.38
CA LYS A 456 23.38 15.38 -33.37
C LYS A 456 22.72 14.09 -33.75
#